data_50a032cfa27e9dab26ec7ebdda3f995f
#
_entry.id   50a032cfa27e9dab26ec7ebdda3f995f
#
_cell.length_a   1.000
_cell.length_b   1.000
_cell.length_c   1.000
_cell.angle_alpha   90.00
_cell.angle_beta   90.00
_cell.angle_gamma   90.00
#
_symmetry.space_group_name_H-M   'P 1'
#
loop_
_entity.id
_entity.type
_entity.pdbx_description
1 polymer ?
#
loop_
_entity_poly.entity_id
_entity_poly.type
_entity_poly.pdbx_seq_one_letter_code
_entity_poly.pdbx_strand_id
1 'polypeptide(L)'
;PGNLITLCETCHKALHRGELTLKAKRGQSFRAEAFMGIMRWEVLNRLKASHPELEVNNTYGYRTKHARISNDIAKSHCADAFCVAGNLGAKRLCEFFFQKQTRWNNRQIHKLSVLKHGLRKRNQVPFEVNGFRLFDKVACKGEEGFIFGRRSSGYFDVRKLDGTRISTGISYKKLRLLEKRQTYLTEIRKEKALPPLPEGRGLRA
;
A
#
# COMPACT_ATOMS: atom_id res chain seq x y z
N PRO A 1 -25.31 -1.71 1.36
CA PRO A 1 -24.80 -3.07 1.61
C PRO A 1 -24.45 -3.34 3.07
N GLY A 2 -24.18 -2.33 3.90
CA GLY A 2 -23.83 -2.50 5.32
C GLY A 2 -24.98 -2.94 6.23
N ASN A 3 -26.18 -3.15 5.71
CA ASN A 3 -27.37 -3.57 6.46
C ASN A 3 -27.79 -5.01 6.18
N LEU A 4 -26.94 -5.78 5.51
CA LEU A 4 -27.24 -7.18 5.20
C LEU A 4 -26.59 -8.09 6.24
N ILE A 5 -27.39 -8.97 6.82
CA ILE A 5 -26.94 -10.04 7.71
C ILE A 5 -27.39 -11.36 7.10
N THR A 6 -26.47 -12.29 6.94
CA THR A 6 -26.79 -13.64 6.47
C THR A 6 -27.27 -14.48 7.68
N LEU A 7 -28.45 -15.02 7.57
CA LEU A 7 -29.06 -15.92 8.54
C LEU A 7 -29.41 -17.23 7.87
N CYS A 8 -29.36 -18.35 8.61
CA CYS A 8 -29.98 -19.57 8.17
C CYS A 8 -31.52 -19.43 8.28
N GLU A 9 -32.27 -20.30 7.60
CA GLU A 9 -33.71 -20.22 7.53
C GLU A 9 -34.39 -20.27 8.92
N THR A 10 -33.88 -21.12 9.80
CA THR A 10 -34.37 -21.24 11.17
C THR A 10 -34.19 -19.95 11.97
N CYS A 11 -32.97 -19.35 11.92
CA CYS A 11 -32.70 -18.10 12.62
C CYS A 11 -33.47 -16.92 12.00
N HIS A 12 -33.68 -16.92 10.68
CA HIS A 12 -34.51 -15.93 10.03
C HIS A 12 -35.96 -15.96 10.47
N LYS A 13 -36.55 -17.15 10.53
CA LYS A 13 -37.94 -17.38 11.08
C LYS A 13 -38.05 -16.98 12.55
N ALA A 14 -37.05 -17.32 13.36
CA ALA A 14 -37.01 -16.94 14.78
C ALA A 14 -36.92 -15.42 14.98
N LEU A 15 -36.14 -14.72 14.12
CA LEU A 15 -36.07 -13.28 14.12
C LEU A 15 -37.46 -12.64 13.83
N HIS A 16 -38.14 -13.13 12.81
CA HIS A 16 -39.48 -12.63 12.46
C HIS A 16 -40.53 -12.91 13.53
N ARG A 17 -40.39 -13.97 14.33
CA ARG A 17 -41.26 -14.25 15.46
C ARG A 17 -40.88 -13.48 16.73
N GLY A 18 -39.79 -12.68 16.69
CA GLY A 18 -39.33 -11.95 17.86
C GLY A 18 -38.59 -12.79 18.91
N GLU A 19 -38.30 -14.05 18.60
CA GLU A 19 -37.58 -14.98 19.49
C GLU A 19 -36.05 -14.72 19.47
N LEU A 20 -35.57 -14.08 18.42
CA LEU A 20 -34.16 -13.75 18.23
C LEU A 20 -33.99 -12.24 18.07
N THR A 21 -33.13 -11.66 18.89
CA THR A 21 -32.74 -10.25 18.75
C THR A 21 -31.31 -10.12 18.18
N LEU A 22 -31.15 -9.48 17.05
CA LEU A 22 -29.86 -9.23 16.44
C LEU A 22 -29.24 -7.95 17.00
N LYS A 23 -28.09 -8.06 17.66
CA LYS A 23 -27.25 -6.90 17.99
C LYS A 23 -26.43 -6.52 16.75
N ALA A 24 -27.08 -5.93 15.74
CA ALA A 24 -26.40 -5.41 14.58
C ALA A 24 -25.57 -4.18 15.01
N LYS A 25 -24.27 -4.30 15.05
CA LYS A 25 -23.40 -3.11 15.03
C LYS A 25 -23.59 -2.48 13.66
N ARG A 26 -24.09 -1.24 13.59
CA ARG A 26 -24.03 -0.46 12.37
C ARG A 26 -22.57 -0.36 11.95
N GLY A 27 -22.19 -1.22 11.03
CA GLY A 27 -20.80 -1.41 10.63
C GLY A 27 -20.31 -0.29 9.72
N GLN A 28 -19.03 -0.33 9.47
CA GLN A 28 -18.38 0.48 8.46
C GLN A 28 -19.01 0.25 7.08
N SER A 29 -19.03 1.29 6.27
CA SER A 29 -19.48 1.18 4.88
C SER A 29 -18.53 0.27 4.09
N PHE A 30 -19.06 -0.77 3.46
CA PHE A 30 -18.33 -1.66 2.53
C PHE A 30 -18.22 -1.09 1.11
N ARG A 31 -18.35 0.23 0.94
CA ARG A 31 -18.29 0.86 -0.38
C ARG A 31 -16.96 0.63 -1.09
N ALA A 32 -15.86 0.67 -0.34
CA ALA A 32 -14.53 0.47 -0.90
C ALA A 32 -14.35 -0.97 -1.40
N GLU A 33 -14.79 -1.96 -0.62
CA GLU A 33 -14.73 -3.38 -0.98
C GLU A 33 -15.62 -3.69 -2.19
N ALA A 34 -16.85 -3.15 -2.19
CA ALA A 34 -17.76 -3.31 -3.32
C ALA A 34 -17.19 -2.67 -4.60
N PHE A 35 -16.66 -1.45 -4.50
CA PHE A 35 -15.99 -0.78 -5.60
C PHE A 35 -14.80 -1.58 -6.12
N MET A 36 -13.93 -2.06 -5.26
CA MET A 36 -12.78 -2.89 -5.64
C MET A 36 -13.22 -4.23 -6.23
N GLY A 37 -14.34 -4.79 -5.77
CA GLY A 37 -14.97 -5.97 -6.35
C GLY A 37 -15.37 -5.76 -7.82
N ILE A 38 -16.00 -4.64 -8.13
CA ILE A 38 -16.40 -4.27 -9.49
C ILE A 38 -15.17 -3.95 -10.35
N MET A 39 -14.26 -3.14 -9.82
CA MET A 39 -13.07 -2.68 -10.53
C MET A 39 -12.18 -3.81 -11.02
N ARG A 40 -11.97 -4.86 -10.22
CA ARG A 40 -11.13 -5.99 -10.64
C ARG A 40 -11.69 -6.73 -11.86
N TRP A 41 -13.01 -6.90 -11.96
CA TRP A 41 -13.63 -7.52 -13.11
C TRP A 41 -13.59 -6.60 -14.33
N GLU A 42 -13.81 -5.31 -14.14
CA GLU A 42 -13.71 -4.32 -15.22
C GLU A 42 -12.29 -4.27 -15.79
N VAL A 43 -11.27 -4.23 -14.93
CA VAL A 43 -9.86 -4.27 -15.36
C VAL A 43 -9.55 -5.55 -16.13
N LEU A 44 -9.96 -6.72 -15.60
CA LEU A 44 -9.75 -8.00 -16.27
C LEU A 44 -10.37 -8.02 -17.67
N ASN A 45 -11.64 -7.60 -17.77
CA ASN A 45 -12.37 -7.60 -19.03
C ASN A 45 -11.76 -6.63 -20.03
N ARG A 46 -11.36 -5.43 -19.59
CA ARG A 46 -10.67 -4.46 -20.45
C ARG A 46 -9.32 -4.95 -20.95
N LEU A 47 -8.52 -5.56 -20.07
CA LEU A 47 -7.24 -6.14 -20.47
C LEU A 47 -7.42 -7.22 -21.54
N LYS A 48 -8.37 -8.14 -21.34
CA LYS A 48 -8.67 -9.19 -22.33
C LYS A 48 -9.17 -8.62 -23.67
N ALA A 49 -9.96 -7.54 -23.62
CA ALA A 49 -10.47 -6.89 -24.83
C ALA A 49 -9.40 -6.08 -25.57
N SER A 50 -8.52 -5.39 -24.84
CA SER A 50 -7.48 -4.54 -25.44
C SER A 50 -6.25 -5.32 -25.89
N HIS A 51 -6.01 -6.47 -25.29
CA HIS A 51 -4.82 -7.29 -25.51
C HIS A 51 -5.21 -8.76 -25.66
N PRO A 52 -5.92 -9.13 -26.76
CA PRO A 52 -6.35 -10.50 -26.98
C PRO A 52 -5.17 -11.48 -27.20
N GLU A 53 -3.99 -10.96 -27.53
CA GLU A 53 -2.74 -11.69 -27.65
C GLU A 53 -2.14 -12.13 -26.31
N LEU A 54 -2.61 -11.55 -25.20
CA LEU A 54 -2.12 -11.88 -23.87
C LEU A 54 -3.05 -12.87 -23.16
N GLU A 55 -2.45 -13.91 -22.58
CA GLU A 55 -3.17 -14.78 -21.67
C GLU A 55 -3.33 -14.09 -20.31
N VAL A 56 -4.51 -13.56 -20.05
CA VAL A 56 -4.85 -12.86 -18.80
C VAL A 56 -5.75 -13.75 -17.97
N ASN A 57 -5.23 -14.22 -16.84
CA ASN A 57 -5.95 -15.06 -15.89
C ASN A 57 -6.21 -14.35 -14.56
N ASN A 58 -7.16 -14.85 -13.80
CA ASN A 58 -7.43 -14.40 -12.45
C ASN A 58 -7.35 -15.58 -11.46
N THR A 59 -7.04 -15.26 -10.22
CA THR A 59 -7.04 -16.24 -9.14
C THR A 59 -7.83 -15.74 -7.93
N TYR A 60 -8.14 -16.63 -7.01
CA TYR A 60 -8.88 -16.32 -5.80
C TYR A 60 -7.99 -16.44 -4.55
N GLY A 61 -8.28 -15.63 -3.54
CA GLY A 61 -7.49 -15.57 -2.32
C GLY A 61 -7.35 -16.92 -1.59
N TYR A 62 -8.34 -17.81 -1.70
CA TYR A 62 -8.24 -19.14 -1.10
C TYR A 62 -7.20 -20.01 -1.83
N ARG A 63 -7.12 -19.95 -3.18
CA ARG A 63 -6.11 -20.66 -3.97
C ARG A 63 -4.71 -20.19 -3.62
N THR A 64 -4.52 -18.86 -3.56
CA THR A 64 -3.26 -18.24 -3.13
C THR A 64 -2.86 -18.68 -1.72
N LYS A 65 -3.83 -18.73 -0.79
CA LYS A 65 -3.61 -19.24 0.56
C LYS A 65 -3.15 -20.70 0.55
N HIS A 66 -3.82 -21.57 -0.20
CA HIS A 66 -3.44 -22.98 -0.30
C HIS A 66 -2.05 -23.16 -0.91
N ALA A 67 -1.76 -22.49 -2.03
CA ALA A 67 -0.44 -22.54 -2.66
C ALA A 67 0.65 -22.11 -1.68
N ARG A 68 0.42 -21.07 -0.91
CA ARG A 68 1.36 -20.57 0.09
C ARG A 68 1.59 -21.59 1.22
N ILE A 69 0.51 -22.16 1.77
CA ILE A 69 0.61 -23.15 2.86
C ILE A 69 1.29 -24.42 2.40
N SER A 70 0.93 -24.95 1.21
CA SER A 70 1.52 -26.17 0.67
C SER A 70 3.01 -26.05 0.36
N ASN A 71 3.53 -24.83 0.26
CA ASN A 71 4.95 -24.55 0.00
C ASN A 71 5.67 -23.94 1.21
N ASP A 72 5.09 -24.01 2.41
CA ASP A 72 5.64 -23.47 3.67
C ASP A 72 6.07 -22.02 3.58
N ILE A 73 5.32 -21.20 2.80
CA ILE A 73 5.60 -19.80 2.59
C ILE A 73 4.86 -18.95 3.63
N ALA A 74 5.59 -18.20 4.43
CA ALA A 74 5.00 -17.27 5.40
C ALA A 74 4.12 -16.22 4.72
N LYS A 75 3.05 -15.79 5.41
CA LYS A 75 2.12 -14.80 4.85
C LYS A 75 2.76 -13.42 4.77
N SER A 76 2.88 -12.90 3.54
CA SER A 76 3.22 -11.51 3.25
C SER A 76 2.57 -11.10 1.92
N HIS A 77 2.51 -9.80 1.63
CA HIS A 77 2.01 -9.33 0.34
C HIS A 77 2.88 -9.81 -0.83
N CYS A 78 4.20 -9.87 -0.63
CA CYS A 78 5.14 -10.39 -1.63
C CYS A 78 4.94 -11.89 -1.87
N ALA A 79 4.71 -12.67 -0.79
CA ALA A 79 4.42 -14.09 -0.88
C ALA A 79 3.10 -14.38 -1.59
N ASP A 80 2.06 -13.60 -1.30
CA ASP A 80 0.77 -13.72 -1.99
C ASP A 80 0.91 -13.35 -3.48
N ALA A 81 1.66 -12.29 -3.82
CA ALA A 81 1.94 -11.91 -5.20
C ALA A 81 2.74 -13.00 -5.95
N PHE A 82 3.74 -13.61 -5.30
CA PHE A 82 4.50 -14.72 -5.84
C PHE A 82 3.60 -15.92 -6.16
N CYS A 83 2.68 -16.27 -5.25
CA CYS A 83 1.72 -17.35 -5.49
C CYS A 83 0.71 -17.00 -6.60
N VAL A 84 0.32 -15.73 -6.73
CA VAL A 84 -0.55 -15.26 -7.82
C VAL A 84 0.13 -15.38 -9.17
N ALA A 85 1.46 -15.16 -9.25
CA ALA A 85 2.24 -15.30 -10.49
C ALA A 85 2.29 -16.74 -11.01
N GLY A 86 1.95 -17.74 -10.18
CA GLY A 86 1.78 -19.14 -10.61
C GLY A 86 3.06 -19.95 -10.82
N ASN A 87 4.23 -19.32 -10.86
CA ASN A 87 5.51 -20.02 -11.01
C ASN A 87 6.17 -20.21 -9.63
N LEU A 88 5.72 -21.23 -8.90
CA LEU A 88 6.23 -21.54 -7.56
C LEU A 88 7.65 -22.09 -7.54
N GLY A 89 8.16 -22.57 -8.68
CA GLY A 89 9.54 -23.02 -8.84
C GLY A 89 10.55 -21.89 -9.09
N ALA A 90 10.08 -20.64 -9.29
CA ALA A 90 10.98 -19.53 -9.53
C ALA A 90 11.77 -19.17 -8.27
N LYS A 91 13.05 -18.80 -8.46
CA LYS A 91 13.89 -18.29 -7.39
C LYS A 91 13.36 -16.93 -6.92
N ARG A 92 13.03 -16.85 -5.64
CA ARG A 92 12.60 -15.59 -5.04
C ARG A 92 13.80 -14.74 -4.66
N LEU A 93 13.74 -13.46 -5.02
CA LEU A 93 14.70 -12.48 -4.56
C LEU A 93 14.29 -11.98 -3.16
N CYS A 94 15.25 -11.71 -2.29
CA CYS A 94 14.98 -11.09 -0.99
C CYS A 94 14.73 -9.59 -1.09
N GLU A 95 14.98 -8.98 -2.24
CA GLU A 95 14.73 -7.57 -2.50
C GLU A 95 13.42 -7.38 -3.26
N PHE A 96 12.65 -6.36 -2.85
CA PHE A 96 11.41 -5.99 -3.53
C PHE A 96 11.23 -4.46 -3.55
N PHE A 97 10.49 -3.99 -4.54
CA PHE A 97 10.11 -2.59 -4.64
C PHE A 97 8.89 -2.30 -3.77
N PHE A 98 9.07 -1.44 -2.77
CA PHE A 98 7.97 -0.90 -2.01
C PHE A 98 7.54 0.43 -2.62
N GLN A 99 6.28 0.53 -3.04
CA GLN A 99 5.73 1.74 -3.63
C GLN A 99 4.67 2.36 -2.73
N LYS A 100 4.79 3.66 -2.50
CA LYS A 100 3.83 4.44 -1.72
C LYS A 100 3.26 5.56 -2.57
N GLN A 101 1.96 5.56 -2.76
CA GLN A 101 1.28 6.64 -3.46
C GLN A 101 1.29 7.91 -2.61
N THR A 102 1.65 9.03 -3.23
CA THR A 102 1.57 10.35 -2.61
C THR A 102 0.50 11.19 -3.29
N ARG A 103 -0.23 11.98 -2.48
CA ARG A 103 -1.20 12.92 -3.03
C ARG A 103 -0.49 14.03 -3.79
N TRP A 104 -1.00 14.37 -4.97
CA TRP A 104 -0.46 15.46 -5.79
C TRP A 104 -0.52 16.81 -5.08
N ASN A 105 -1.65 17.10 -4.44
CA ASN A 105 -1.89 18.33 -3.69
C ASN A 105 -1.66 18.09 -2.20
N ASN A 106 -0.44 18.31 -1.73
CA ASN A 106 -0.14 18.24 -0.31
C ASN A 106 -0.40 19.61 0.33
N ARG A 107 -1.65 19.85 0.74
CA ARG A 107 -2.00 20.98 1.60
C ARG A 107 -1.56 20.67 3.02
N GLN A 108 -0.34 20.97 3.36
CA GLN A 108 0.08 20.95 4.76
C GLN A 108 -0.54 22.15 5.48
N ILE A 109 -1.51 21.87 6.33
CA ILE A 109 -2.06 22.86 7.25
C ILE A 109 -1.14 22.86 8.47
N HIS A 110 -0.68 24.04 8.89
CA HIS A 110 0.12 24.17 10.09
C HIS A 110 -0.73 23.82 11.32
N LYS A 111 -0.45 22.70 11.98
CA LYS A 111 -1.29 22.16 13.05
C LYS A 111 -1.34 23.05 14.30
N LEU A 112 -0.28 23.83 14.55
CA LEU A 112 -0.08 24.62 15.76
C LEU A 112 -0.57 26.08 15.65
N SER A 113 -0.68 26.63 14.44
CA SER A 113 -1.09 28.02 14.26
C SER A 113 -2.55 28.10 13.84
N VAL A 114 -3.39 28.54 14.75
CA VAL A 114 -4.81 28.81 14.48
C VAL A 114 -4.97 30.32 14.34
N LEU A 115 -5.53 30.76 13.22
CA LEU A 115 -5.88 32.14 12.96
C LEU A 115 -7.18 32.50 13.74
N LYS A 116 -7.50 33.81 13.86
CA LYS A 116 -8.80 34.25 14.32
C LYS A 116 -9.92 33.50 13.58
N HIS A 117 -10.98 33.13 14.24
CA HIS A 117 -12.12 32.35 13.75
C HIS A 117 -11.83 30.81 13.52
N GLY A 118 -10.84 30.26 14.20
CA GLY A 118 -10.60 28.81 14.17
C GLY A 118 -9.97 28.26 12.88
N LEU A 119 -9.62 29.12 11.93
CA LEU A 119 -8.95 28.71 10.69
C LEU A 119 -7.49 28.37 10.96
N ARG A 120 -7.02 27.27 10.40
CA ARG A 120 -5.61 26.87 10.51
C ARG A 120 -4.77 27.59 9.46
N LYS A 121 -3.62 28.10 9.90
CA LYS A 121 -2.64 28.71 9.00
C LYS A 121 -2.13 27.70 7.97
N ARG A 122 -2.16 28.07 6.70
CA ARG A 122 -1.58 27.24 5.62
C ARG A 122 -0.06 27.25 5.71
N ASN A 123 0.57 26.16 5.26
CA ASN A 123 2.01 26.11 5.10
C ASN A 123 2.45 27.13 4.04
N GLN A 124 3.34 28.05 4.44
CA GLN A 124 3.83 29.14 3.60
C GLN A 124 5.21 28.84 2.99
N VAL A 125 5.77 27.66 3.24
CA VAL A 125 7.06 27.28 2.63
C VAL A 125 6.89 27.18 1.13
N PRO A 126 7.79 27.75 0.32
CA PRO A 126 7.76 27.64 -1.13
C PRO A 126 7.67 26.18 -1.61
N PHE A 127 7.07 25.97 -2.78
CA PHE A 127 6.94 24.65 -3.36
C PHE A 127 8.29 23.94 -3.54
N GLU A 128 9.29 24.71 -3.90
CA GLU A 128 10.67 24.27 -4.06
C GLU A 128 11.60 25.13 -3.19
N VAL A 129 12.56 24.51 -2.52
CA VAL A 129 13.58 25.19 -1.71
C VAL A 129 14.94 24.65 -2.15
N ASN A 130 15.81 25.52 -2.63
CA ASN A 130 17.16 25.15 -3.12
C ASN A 130 17.17 23.94 -4.07
N GLY A 131 16.22 23.89 -5.01
CA GLY A 131 16.11 22.81 -5.99
C GLY A 131 15.41 21.54 -5.51
N PHE A 132 14.98 21.48 -4.24
CA PHE A 132 14.33 20.30 -3.66
C PHE A 132 12.84 20.53 -3.38
N ARG A 133 12.04 19.52 -3.63
CA ARG A 133 10.59 19.48 -3.38
C ARG A 133 10.25 18.47 -2.30
N LEU A 134 9.07 18.60 -1.74
CA LEU A 134 8.54 17.58 -0.82
C LEU A 134 8.42 16.24 -1.55
N PHE A 135 8.91 15.18 -0.92
CA PHE A 135 8.98 13.81 -1.43
C PHE A 135 9.99 13.54 -2.56
N ASP A 136 10.87 14.48 -2.89
CA ASP A 136 12.03 14.15 -3.72
C ASP A 136 12.87 13.07 -3.02
N LYS A 137 13.36 12.10 -3.80
CA LYS A 137 14.27 11.06 -3.32
C LYS A 137 15.69 11.60 -3.30
N VAL A 138 16.37 11.45 -2.19
CA VAL A 138 17.70 12.02 -1.95
C VAL A 138 18.63 11.03 -1.28
N ALA A 139 19.92 11.12 -1.59
CA ALA A 139 20.95 10.49 -0.79
C ALA A 139 21.37 11.42 0.36
N CYS A 140 21.42 10.87 1.56
CA CYS A 140 21.71 11.57 2.80
C CYS A 140 22.48 10.65 3.75
N LYS A 141 23.69 11.06 4.18
CA LYS A 141 24.51 10.28 5.13
C LYS A 141 24.78 8.83 4.70
N GLY A 142 24.92 8.56 3.41
CA GLY A 142 25.12 7.21 2.88
C GLY A 142 23.86 6.37 2.72
N GLU A 143 22.69 6.89 3.09
CA GLU A 143 21.39 6.24 2.92
C GLU A 143 20.52 6.98 1.92
N GLU A 144 19.59 6.26 1.30
CA GLU A 144 18.53 6.82 0.47
C GLU A 144 17.28 7.10 1.31
N GLY A 145 16.64 8.24 1.06
CA GLY A 145 15.41 8.62 1.72
C GLY A 145 14.63 9.66 0.94
N PHE A 146 13.53 10.11 1.51
CA PHE A 146 12.61 11.07 0.91
C PHE A 146 12.48 12.31 1.78
N ILE A 147 12.28 13.45 1.16
CA ILE A 147 12.06 14.71 1.85
C ILE A 147 10.63 14.77 2.39
N PHE A 148 10.46 14.62 3.70
CA PHE A 148 9.17 14.74 4.38
C PHE A 148 8.87 16.13 4.94
N GLY A 149 9.91 16.93 5.11
CA GLY A 149 9.78 18.31 5.57
C GLY A 149 10.82 19.21 4.94
N ARG A 150 10.43 20.44 4.62
CA ARG A 150 11.30 21.47 4.10
C ARG A 150 11.11 22.78 4.85
N ARG A 151 12.20 23.48 5.08
CA ARG A 151 12.23 24.80 5.71
C ARG A 151 12.77 25.81 4.71
N SER A 152 12.24 27.02 4.72
CA SER A 152 12.70 28.10 3.86
C SER A 152 14.20 28.41 4.03
N SER A 153 14.76 28.10 5.21
CA SER A 153 16.19 28.21 5.50
C SER A 153 17.08 27.17 4.82
N GLY A 154 16.52 26.28 4.00
CA GLY A 154 17.30 25.25 3.29
C GLY A 154 17.65 24.02 4.12
N TYR A 155 16.91 23.78 5.21
CA TYR A 155 17.03 22.56 6.00
C TYR A 155 15.85 21.63 5.74
N PHE A 156 16.15 20.31 5.72
CA PHE A 156 15.19 19.29 5.31
C PHE A 156 15.07 18.17 6.36
N ASP A 157 13.88 17.60 6.47
CA ASP A 157 13.59 16.37 7.21
C ASP A 157 13.56 15.23 6.21
N VAL A 158 14.48 14.27 6.35
CA VAL A 158 14.63 13.12 5.46
C VAL A 158 14.24 11.84 6.18
N ARG A 159 13.38 11.04 5.55
CA ARG A 159 12.86 9.78 6.12
C ARG A 159 12.74 8.71 5.05
N LYS A 160 12.70 7.45 5.49
CA LYS A 160 12.25 6.31 4.69
C LYS A 160 10.72 6.30 4.56
N LEU A 161 10.17 5.51 3.65
CA LEU A 161 8.72 5.45 3.42
C LEU A 161 7.94 4.80 4.58
N ASP A 162 8.59 4.04 5.44
CA ASP A 162 8.04 3.50 6.68
C ASP A 162 7.94 4.55 7.81
N GLY A 163 8.52 5.74 7.60
CA GLY A 163 8.56 6.82 8.58
C GLY A 163 9.84 6.89 9.39
N THR A 164 10.76 5.93 9.24
CA THR A 164 12.08 5.95 9.90
C THR A 164 12.84 7.21 9.52
N ARG A 165 13.28 7.96 10.51
CA ARG A 165 13.98 9.23 10.32
C ARG A 165 15.46 9.00 10.07
N ILE A 166 15.95 9.51 8.94
CA ILE A 166 17.38 9.56 8.63
C ILE A 166 17.99 10.85 9.21
N SER A 167 17.26 11.98 9.03
CA SER A 167 17.68 13.26 9.58
C SER A 167 16.51 14.21 9.75
N THR A 168 16.45 14.94 10.87
CA THR A 168 15.39 15.91 11.17
C THR A 168 15.70 17.33 10.71
N GLY A 169 16.93 17.61 10.30
CA GLY A 169 17.36 18.96 9.91
C GLY A 169 18.70 18.94 9.22
N ILE A 170 18.77 18.41 8.00
CA ILE A 170 19.97 18.41 7.20
C ILE A 170 19.96 19.57 6.20
N SER A 171 21.11 20.24 6.04
CA SER A 171 21.29 21.31 5.05
C SER A 171 21.24 20.73 3.63
N TYR A 172 20.63 21.48 2.68
CA TYR A 172 20.57 21.13 1.28
C TYR A 172 21.94 20.82 0.65
N LYS A 173 23.01 21.47 1.13
CA LYS A 173 24.39 21.24 0.66
C LYS A 173 24.88 19.80 0.89
N LYS A 174 24.28 19.09 1.84
CA LYS A 174 24.61 17.68 2.19
C LYS A 174 23.62 16.67 1.60
N LEU A 175 22.74 17.13 0.71
CA LEU A 175 21.78 16.29 0.01
C LEU A 175 22.18 16.16 -1.46
N ARG A 176 22.10 14.95 -1.98
CA ARG A 176 22.20 14.69 -3.41
C ARG A 176 20.84 14.22 -3.92
N LEU A 177 20.28 14.93 -4.87
CA LEU A 177 19.03 14.53 -5.52
C LEU A 177 19.26 13.25 -6.32
N LEU A 178 18.42 12.23 -6.08
CA LEU A 178 18.41 10.99 -6.85
C LEU A 178 17.26 10.98 -7.84
N GLU A 179 16.05 11.34 -7.36
CA GLU A 179 14.84 11.30 -8.18
C GLU A 179 13.89 12.43 -7.77
N LYS A 180 13.33 13.13 -8.74
CA LYS A 180 12.26 14.09 -8.49
C LYS A 180 10.97 13.35 -8.14
N ARG A 181 10.19 13.93 -7.24
CA ARG A 181 8.90 13.38 -6.81
C ARG A 181 8.01 12.99 -7.98
N GLN A 182 7.51 11.78 -7.92
CA GLN A 182 6.44 11.25 -8.77
C GLN A 182 5.20 10.89 -7.94
N THR A 183 4.15 10.39 -8.59
CA THR A 183 2.92 9.93 -7.92
C THR A 183 3.18 8.77 -6.98
N TYR A 184 4.06 7.85 -7.39
CA TYR A 184 4.51 6.73 -6.58
C TYR A 184 5.96 6.96 -6.16
N LEU A 185 6.19 6.91 -4.84
CA LEU A 185 7.53 6.91 -4.27
C LEU A 185 7.99 5.46 -4.15
N THR A 186 9.17 5.16 -4.66
CA THR A 186 9.69 3.78 -4.71
C THR A 186 10.97 3.65 -3.88
N GLU A 187 11.00 2.69 -2.96
CA GLU A 187 12.21 2.27 -2.27
C GLU A 187 12.41 0.76 -2.38
N ILE A 188 13.66 0.32 -2.42
CA ILE A 188 14.01 -1.09 -2.36
C ILE A 188 14.04 -1.51 -0.89
N ARG A 189 13.32 -2.57 -0.56
CA ARG A 189 13.32 -3.19 0.76
C ARG A 189 13.82 -4.61 0.67
N LYS A 190 14.45 -5.07 1.75
CA LYS A 190 14.83 -6.47 1.90
C LYS A 190 13.80 -7.16 2.80
N GLU A 191 13.21 -8.22 2.30
CA GLU A 191 12.44 -9.14 3.13
C GLU A 191 13.44 -10.07 3.83
N LYS A 192 13.16 -10.42 5.11
CA LYS A 192 13.93 -11.48 5.77
C LYS A 192 13.86 -12.71 4.88
N ALA A 193 15.01 -13.31 4.57
CA ALA A 193 15.12 -14.45 3.67
C ALA A 193 14.01 -15.46 3.97
N LEU A 194 13.13 -15.67 3.01
CA LEU A 194 12.17 -16.76 3.10
C LEU A 194 12.99 -18.06 3.04
N PRO A 195 12.69 -19.06 3.88
CA PRO A 195 13.43 -20.32 3.84
C PRO A 195 13.44 -20.85 2.41
N PRO A 196 14.55 -21.44 1.95
CA PRO A 196 14.60 -22.09 0.65
C PRO A 196 13.47 -23.12 0.58
N LEU A 197 12.87 -23.27 -0.60
CA LEU A 197 11.92 -24.36 -0.81
C LEU A 197 12.63 -25.67 -0.48
N PRO A 198 12.01 -26.60 0.29
CA PRO A 198 12.59 -27.90 0.54
C PRO A 198 12.88 -28.56 -0.80
N GLU A 199 14.14 -28.95 -1.00
CA GLU A 199 14.55 -29.71 -2.17
C GLU A 199 13.74 -31.01 -2.21
N GLY A 200 13.01 -31.25 -3.29
CA GLY A 200 12.41 -32.56 -3.57
C GLY A 200 10.88 -32.69 -3.50
N ARG A 201 10.08 -31.64 -3.30
CA ARG A 201 8.63 -31.77 -3.52
C ARG A 201 8.28 -31.36 -4.95
N GLY A 202 8.26 -32.37 -5.82
CA GLY A 202 7.74 -32.22 -7.17
C GLY A 202 6.33 -31.64 -7.16
N LEU A 203 6.08 -30.69 -8.06
CA LEU A 203 4.78 -30.10 -8.33
C LEU A 203 3.71 -31.19 -8.44
N ARG A 204 2.81 -31.28 -7.49
CA ARG A 204 1.54 -31.96 -7.71
C ARG A 204 0.61 -30.95 -8.37
N ALA A 205 0.31 -31.24 -9.62
CA ALA A 205 -0.64 -30.51 -10.44
C ALA A 205 -2.06 -30.51 -9.84
#